data_215d8dc25f07fe32cc3e51f988d55f4a
#
_entry.id   215d8dc25f07fe32cc3e51f988d55f4a
#
_cell.length_a   1.000
_cell.length_b   1.000
_cell.length_c   1.000
_cell.angle_alpha   90.00
_cell.angle_beta   90.00
_cell.angle_gamma   90.00
#
_symmetry.space_group_name_H-M   'P 1'
#
loop_
_entity.id
_entity.type
_entity.pdbx_description
1 polymer ?
#
loop_
_entity_poly.entity_id
_entity_poly.type
_entity_poly.pdbx_seq_one_letter_code
_entity_poly.pdbx_strand_id
1 'polypeptide(L)'
;MLKISDFSKLSRISIRMLRFYDEKGILKPIIVKENGYRYYEPTQLIIASRIQYLRYLGFSTDKIKSILSIFQNNAEITEYLNSQLSELENERNKLKEKIDALSLTIQKINQEEIMMNYQVEIKEIPAKYMMCKRAIIPSYEKEGLLWQGMNNELKECQLNVEKAENGMVMAVFYDPGYKENEVDVEIRVEVKGNYEDTENIKFKKTDPVKVASVTFTGGYEHITEISYHIATWITDHDYEICGPDFSIYHVGYAQTDNPNEFVTEICYPIK
;
A
#
# COMPACT_ATOMS: atom_id res chain seq x y z
N MET A 1 13.39 6.52 -60.98
CA MET A 1 13.46 5.19 -60.31
C MET A 1 14.73 5.09 -59.46
N LEU A 2 14.62 4.59 -58.29
CA LEU A 2 15.71 4.43 -57.31
C LEU A 2 16.19 2.98 -57.34
N LYS A 3 17.52 2.78 -57.33
CA LYS A 3 18.08 1.44 -57.09
C LYS A 3 17.76 0.98 -55.67
N ILE A 4 17.70 -0.32 -55.43
CA ILE A 4 17.44 -0.87 -54.10
C ILE A 4 18.35 -0.30 -53.01
N SER A 5 19.64 0.01 -53.34
CA SER A 5 20.58 0.65 -52.42
C SER A 5 20.15 2.06 -52.01
N ASP A 6 19.68 2.84 -52.97
CA ASP A 6 19.25 4.23 -52.73
C ASP A 6 17.90 4.26 -52.01
N PHE A 7 16.99 3.40 -52.42
CA PHE A 7 15.70 3.21 -51.76
C PHE A 7 15.89 2.76 -50.30
N SER A 8 16.84 1.84 -50.05
CA SER A 8 17.20 1.39 -48.69
C SER A 8 17.66 2.55 -47.80
N LYS A 9 18.56 3.43 -48.35
CA LYS A 9 19.03 4.61 -47.63
C LYS A 9 17.89 5.57 -47.28
N LEU A 10 17.04 5.87 -48.26
CA LEU A 10 15.94 6.83 -48.11
C LEU A 10 14.82 6.29 -47.21
N SER A 11 14.46 5.01 -47.35
CA SER A 11 13.43 4.37 -46.57
C SER A 11 13.91 3.92 -45.18
N ARG A 12 15.24 3.90 -44.92
CA ARG A 12 15.84 3.31 -43.70
C ARG A 12 15.47 1.84 -43.48
N ILE A 13 15.14 1.12 -44.54
CA ILE A 13 14.89 -0.33 -44.54
C ILE A 13 16.09 -1.03 -45.13
N SER A 14 16.66 -2.02 -44.49
CA SER A 14 17.78 -2.76 -44.98
C SER A 14 17.46 -3.44 -46.31
N ILE A 15 18.46 -3.60 -47.18
CA ILE A 15 18.34 -4.28 -48.49
C ILE A 15 17.78 -5.71 -48.28
N ARG A 16 18.22 -6.38 -47.19
CA ARG A 16 17.73 -7.72 -46.83
C ARG A 16 16.23 -7.69 -46.57
N MET A 17 15.75 -6.71 -45.80
CA MET A 17 14.32 -6.56 -45.52
C MET A 17 13.51 -6.16 -46.74
N LEU A 18 14.05 -5.32 -47.63
CA LEU A 18 13.38 -4.99 -48.90
C LEU A 18 13.19 -6.22 -49.78
N ARG A 19 14.21 -7.10 -49.88
CA ARG A 19 14.07 -8.39 -50.56
C ARG A 19 13.02 -9.30 -49.91
N PHE A 20 13.01 -9.37 -48.62
CA PHE A 20 12.01 -10.12 -47.86
C PHE A 20 10.59 -9.59 -48.11
N TYR A 21 10.38 -8.28 -48.14
CA TYR A 21 9.09 -7.67 -48.44
C TYR A 21 8.65 -7.90 -49.91
N ASP A 22 9.60 -7.95 -50.82
CA ASP A 22 9.34 -8.34 -52.22
C ASP A 22 8.85 -9.80 -52.30
N GLU A 23 9.57 -10.74 -51.65
CA GLU A 23 9.23 -12.17 -51.60
C GLU A 23 7.86 -12.40 -50.95
N LYS A 24 7.53 -11.68 -49.89
CA LYS A 24 6.23 -11.73 -49.21
C LYS A 24 5.12 -10.94 -49.93
N GLY A 25 5.48 -10.21 -50.98
CA GLY A 25 4.53 -9.41 -51.78
C GLY A 25 3.94 -8.21 -51.01
N ILE A 26 4.70 -7.66 -50.04
CA ILE A 26 4.30 -6.50 -49.25
C ILE A 26 4.74 -5.20 -49.92
N LEU A 27 5.97 -5.17 -50.41
CA LEU A 27 6.55 -4.04 -51.14
C LEU A 27 7.39 -4.57 -52.32
N LYS A 28 6.75 -4.63 -53.50
CA LYS A 28 7.40 -5.11 -54.71
C LYS A 28 8.16 -3.98 -55.44
N PRO A 29 9.32 -4.27 -56.00
CA PRO A 29 9.97 -3.31 -56.93
C PRO A 29 9.08 -3.14 -58.19
N ILE A 30 9.15 -1.95 -58.80
CA ILE A 30 8.44 -1.69 -60.05
C ILE A 30 9.06 -2.46 -61.20
N ILE A 31 10.40 -2.57 -61.19
CA ILE A 31 11.14 -3.28 -62.24
C ILE A 31 12.25 -4.14 -61.58
N VAL A 32 12.37 -5.36 -62.05
CA VAL A 32 13.52 -6.21 -61.85
C VAL A 32 14.17 -6.40 -63.21
N LYS A 33 15.38 -5.88 -63.40
CA LYS A 33 16.11 -6.01 -64.68
C LYS A 33 16.66 -7.43 -64.85
N GLU A 34 16.98 -7.81 -66.08
CA GLU A 34 17.59 -9.13 -66.40
C GLU A 34 18.83 -9.50 -65.57
N ASN A 35 19.59 -8.50 -65.17
CA ASN A 35 20.75 -8.65 -64.27
C ASN A 35 20.37 -8.77 -62.78
N GLY A 36 19.07 -8.91 -62.44
CA GLY A 36 18.58 -9.09 -61.05
C GLY A 36 18.48 -7.80 -60.22
N TYR A 37 18.82 -6.63 -60.78
CA TYR A 37 18.74 -5.37 -60.05
C TYR A 37 17.28 -4.90 -59.90
N ARG A 38 16.89 -4.56 -58.66
CA ARG A 38 15.58 -4.07 -58.27
C ARG A 38 15.51 -2.56 -58.24
N TYR A 39 14.44 -2.00 -58.81
CA TYR A 39 14.20 -0.55 -58.87
C TYR A 39 12.85 -0.23 -58.31
N TYR A 40 12.80 0.86 -57.54
CA TYR A 40 11.60 1.36 -56.85
C TYR A 40 11.29 2.80 -57.30
N GLU A 41 9.99 3.16 -57.22
CA GLU A 41 9.61 4.57 -57.41
C GLU A 41 9.71 5.37 -56.12
N PRO A 42 9.97 6.70 -56.19
CA PRO A 42 9.95 7.57 -55.04
C PRO A 42 8.66 7.53 -54.25
N THR A 43 7.49 7.35 -54.90
CA THR A 43 6.17 7.22 -54.32
C THR A 43 6.03 6.02 -53.37
N GLN A 44 6.83 4.96 -53.58
CA GLN A 44 6.86 3.78 -52.72
C GLN A 44 7.51 4.03 -51.36
N LEU A 45 8.22 5.18 -51.20
CA LEU A 45 8.72 5.59 -49.86
C LEU A 45 7.58 5.82 -48.86
N ILE A 46 6.41 6.24 -49.32
CA ILE A 46 5.20 6.38 -48.49
C ILE A 46 4.78 5.02 -47.92
N ILE A 47 4.76 3.98 -48.81
CA ILE A 47 4.43 2.63 -48.41
C ILE A 47 5.48 2.07 -47.43
N ALA A 48 6.77 2.33 -47.72
CA ALA A 48 7.85 1.91 -46.85
C ALA A 48 7.73 2.54 -45.44
N SER A 49 7.39 3.83 -45.36
CA SER A 49 7.14 4.50 -44.08
C SER A 49 5.95 3.88 -43.32
N ARG A 50 4.87 3.55 -44.00
CA ARG A 50 3.69 2.87 -43.40
C ARG A 50 4.07 1.49 -42.86
N ILE A 51 4.86 0.71 -43.60
CA ILE A 51 5.35 -0.60 -43.14
C ILE A 51 6.17 -0.45 -41.87
N GLN A 52 7.06 0.52 -41.81
CA GLN A 52 7.88 0.76 -40.60
C GLN A 52 7.03 1.16 -39.39
N TYR A 53 6.04 2.03 -39.59
CA TYR A 53 5.14 2.44 -38.52
C TYR A 53 4.33 1.25 -37.97
N LEU A 54 3.77 0.42 -38.85
CA LEU A 54 3.02 -0.78 -38.44
C LEU A 54 3.95 -1.79 -37.75
N ARG A 55 5.19 -1.92 -38.18
CA ARG A 55 6.21 -2.73 -37.49
C ARG A 55 6.51 -2.21 -36.09
N TYR A 56 6.66 -0.90 -35.94
CA TYR A 56 6.86 -0.24 -34.65
C TYR A 56 5.68 -0.52 -33.69
N LEU A 57 4.46 -0.55 -34.20
CA LEU A 57 3.26 -0.93 -33.43
C LEU A 57 3.16 -2.44 -33.13
N GLY A 58 4.15 -3.25 -33.55
CA GLY A 58 4.20 -4.68 -33.24
C GLY A 58 3.43 -5.58 -34.21
N PHE A 59 2.86 -5.06 -35.31
CA PHE A 59 2.14 -5.88 -36.27
C PHE A 59 3.05 -6.90 -36.96
N SER A 60 2.54 -8.13 -37.12
CA SER A 60 3.20 -9.17 -37.89
C SER A 60 3.20 -8.86 -39.38
N THR A 61 4.11 -9.47 -40.13
CA THR A 61 4.28 -9.28 -41.57
C THR A 61 2.99 -9.53 -42.34
N ASP A 62 2.23 -10.59 -41.98
CA ASP A 62 0.99 -10.95 -42.64
C ASP A 62 -0.15 -9.95 -42.33
N LYS A 63 -0.21 -9.48 -41.08
CA LYS A 63 -1.14 -8.38 -40.71
C LYS A 63 -0.81 -7.09 -41.45
N ILE A 64 0.47 -6.71 -41.57
CA ILE A 64 0.89 -5.55 -42.35
C ILE A 64 0.43 -5.66 -43.80
N LYS A 65 0.60 -6.83 -44.43
CA LYS A 65 0.13 -7.06 -45.81
C LYS A 65 -1.37 -6.84 -45.92
N SER A 66 -2.17 -7.39 -45.01
CA SER A 66 -3.63 -7.21 -44.99
C SER A 66 -4.03 -5.74 -44.79
N ILE A 67 -3.37 -5.03 -43.88
CA ILE A 67 -3.62 -3.60 -43.62
C ILE A 67 -3.31 -2.78 -44.90
N LEU A 68 -2.18 -3.04 -45.56
CA LEU A 68 -1.79 -2.30 -46.76
C LEU A 68 -2.76 -2.53 -47.92
N SER A 69 -3.45 -3.70 -48.01
CA SER A 69 -4.44 -3.97 -49.05
C SER A 69 -5.73 -3.14 -48.89
N ILE A 70 -6.08 -2.76 -47.67
CA ILE A 70 -7.27 -1.94 -47.36
C ILE A 70 -6.92 -0.47 -47.14
N PHE A 71 -5.64 -0.07 -47.27
CA PHE A 71 -5.16 1.27 -46.96
C PHE A 71 -5.75 2.41 -47.79
N GLN A 72 -6.48 2.08 -48.88
CA GLN A 72 -7.21 3.07 -49.68
C GLN A 72 -8.61 3.36 -49.14
N ASN A 73 -9.12 2.54 -48.20
CA ASN A 73 -10.40 2.73 -47.53
C ASN A 73 -10.16 3.16 -46.07
N ASN A 74 -10.23 4.45 -45.83
CA ASN A 74 -9.99 5.02 -44.49
C ASN A 74 -10.97 4.46 -43.45
N ALA A 75 -12.19 4.11 -43.81
CA ALA A 75 -13.19 3.57 -42.90
C ALA A 75 -12.81 2.15 -42.44
N GLU A 76 -12.44 1.25 -43.36
CA GLU A 76 -12.04 -0.12 -43.04
C GLU A 76 -10.75 -0.17 -42.18
N ILE A 77 -9.80 0.71 -42.51
CA ILE A 77 -8.56 0.77 -41.73
C ILE A 77 -8.81 1.28 -40.29
N THR A 78 -9.67 2.28 -40.15
CA THR A 78 -10.04 2.83 -38.85
C THR A 78 -10.76 1.78 -38.00
N GLU A 79 -11.70 1.04 -38.59
CA GLU A 79 -12.40 -0.04 -37.90
C GLU A 79 -11.45 -1.15 -37.46
N TYR A 80 -10.53 -1.57 -38.33
CA TYR A 80 -9.52 -2.57 -37.99
C TYR A 80 -8.59 -2.12 -36.85
N LEU A 81 -8.11 -0.86 -36.91
CA LEU A 81 -7.24 -0.33 -35.86
C LEU A 81 -7.98 -0.17 -34.51
N ASN A 82 -9.26 0.22 -34.56
CA ASN A 82 -10.09 0.30 -33.35
C ASN A 82 -10.32 -1.07 -32.73
N SER A 83 -10.52 -2.12 -33.53
CA SER A 83 -10.63 -3.48 -33.00
C SER A 83 -9.34 -3.94 -32.31
N GLN A 84 -8.17 -3.63 -32.89
CA GLN A 84 -6.89 -3.94 -32.28
C GLN A 84 -6.64 -3.14 -30.99
N LEU A 85 -7.05 -1.87 -30.98
CA LEU A 85 -6.99 -1.03 -29.78
C LEU A 85 -7.84 -1.65 -28.64
N SER A 86 -9.05 -2.06 -28.93
CA SER A 86 -9.95 -2.71 -27.98
C SER A 86 -9.38 -4.03 -27.44
N GLU A 87 -8.74 -4.85 -28.28
CA GLU A 87 -8.04 -6.06 -27.84
C GLU A 87 -6.92 -5.75 -26.84
N LEU A 88 -6.06 -4.76 -27.15
CA LEU A 88 -4.97 -4.34 -26.28
C LEU A 88 -5.45 -3.73 -24.96
N GLU A 89 -6.56 -2.97 -24.97
CA GLU A 89 -7.18 -2.45 -23.78
C GLU A 89 -7.72 -3.56 -22.88
N ASN A 90 -8.31 -4.60 -23.45
CA ASN A 90 -8.76 -5.77 -22.72
C ASN A 90 -7.57 -6.55 -22.10
N GLU A 91 -6.47 -6.73 -22.84
CA GLU A 91 -5.25 -7.34 -22.32
C GLU A 91 -4.66 -6.53 -21.18
N ARG A 92 -4.59 -5.20 -21.32
CA ARG A 92 -4.14 -4.29 -20.27
C ARG A 92 -4.99 -4.44 -19.00
N ASN A 93 -6.30 -4.50 -19.12
CA ASN A 93 -7.20 -4.64 -17.98
C ASN A 93 -6.99 -5.99 -17.27
N LYS A 94 -6.85 -7.08 -18.02
CA LYS A 94 -6.52 -8.40 -17.44
C LYS A 94 -5.17 -8.42 -16.73
N LEU A 95 -4.17 -7.74 -17.29
CA LEU A 95 -2.86 -7.61 -16.63
C LEU A 95 -2.95 -6.78 -15.36
N LYS A 96 -3.74 -5.72 -15.36
CA LYS A 96 -3.98 -4.92 -14.16
C LYS A 96 -4.63 -5.75 -13.04
N GLU A 97 -5.67 -6.52 -13.35
CA GLU A 97 -6.31 -7.43 -12.37
C GLU A 97 -5.30 -8.42 -11.76
N LYS A 98 -4.40 -8.97 -12.59
CA LYS A 98 -3.34 -9.87 -12.10
C LYS A 98 -2.32 -9.16 -11.18
N ILE A 99 -1.95 -7.93 -11.52
CA ILE A 99 -1.04 -7.12 -10.69
C ILE A 99 -1.70 -6.82 -9.34
N ASP A 100 -2.97 -6.43 -9.34
CA ASP A 100 -3.72 -6.13 -8.12
C ASP A 100 -3.84 -7.39 -7.23
N ALA A 101 -4.14 -8.55 -7.83
CA ALA A 101 -4.20 -9.83 -7.12
C ALA A 101 -2.84 -10.25 -6.52
N LEU A 102 -1.74 -10.07 -7.27
CA LEU A 102 -0.39 -10.35 -6.78
C LEU A 102 0.01 -9.41 -5.64
N SER A 103 -0.31 -8.12 -5.76
CA SER A 103 -0.06 -7.14 -4.72
C SER A 103 -0.78 -7.49 -3.42
N LEU A 104 -2.05 -7.90 -3.51
CA LEU A 104 -2.82 -8.38 -2.36
C LEU A 104 -2.21 -9.66 -1.75
N THR A 105 -1.73 -10.58 -2.58
CA THR A 105 -1.09 -11.82 -2.11
C THR A 105 0.22 -11.53 -1.38
N ILE A 106 1.04 -10.62 -1.92
CA ILE A 106 2.28 -10.17 -1.27
C ILE A 106 1.98 -9.52 0.08
N GLN A 107 0.94 -8.67 0.14
CA GLN A 107 0.50 -8.07 1.39
C GLN A 107 0.14 -9.13 2.44
N LYS A 108 -0.66 -10.14 2.07
CA LYS A 108 -1.02 -11.25 2.96
C LYS A 108 0.18 -12.04 3.47
N ILE A 109 1.12 -12.37 2.59
CA ILE A 109 2.35 -13.10 2.97
C ILE A 109 3.19 -12.26 3.95
N ASN A 110 3.36 -10.97 3.69
CA ASN A 110 4.09 -10.08 4.59
C ASN A 110 3.39 -9.95 5.96
N GLN A 111 2.06 -9.93 5.98
CA GLN A 111 1.26 -9.93 7.21
C GLN A 111 1.46 -11.21 8.02
N GLU A 112 1.43 -12.38 7.38
CA GLU A 112 1.70 -13.67 8.03
C GLU A 112 3.12 -13.74 8.60
N GLU A 113 4.13 -13.22 7.91
CA GLU A 113 5.52 -13.18 8.37
C GLU A 113 5.71 -12.23 9.57
N ILE A 114 5.02 -11.08 9.57
CA ILE A 114 4.99 -10.15 10.70
C ILE A 114 4.36 -10.82 11.93
N MET A 115 3.25 -11.53 11.76
CA MET A 115 2.55 -12.23 12.84
C MET A 115 3.40 -13.35 13.48
N MET A 116 4.23 -14.05 12.70
CA MET A 116 5.13 -15.10 13.20
C MET A 116 6.27 -14.54 14.08
N ASN A 117 6.56 -13.23 14.02
CA ASN A 117 7.64 -12.59 14.77
C ASN A 117 7.21 -11.98 16.11
N TYR A 118 5.91 -11.91 16.42
CA TYR A 118 5.44 -11.36 17.69
C TYR A 118 5.40 -12.44 18.78
N GLN A 119 6.19 -12.27 19.82
CA GLN A 119 6.16 -13.12 20.99
C GLN A 119 5.13 -12.59 22.00
N VAL A 120 4.14 -13.43 22.35
CA VAL A 120 3.20 -13.12 23.44
C VAL A 120 3.87 -13.41 24.78
N GLU A 121 3.87 -12.43 25.66
CA GLU A 121 4.43 -12.54 26.99
C GLU A 121 3.31 -12.46 28.05
N ILE A 122 3.42 -13.30 29.10
CA ILE A 122 2.59 -13.17 30.30
C ILE A 122 3.40 -12.41 31.34
N LYS A 123 2.83 -11.31 31.82
CA LYS A 123 3.43 -10.54 32.90
C LYS A 123 2.39 -9.95 33.82
N GLU A 124 2.83 -9.55 35.00
CA GLU A 124 2.02 -8.80 35.96
C GLU A 124 2.41 -7.31 35.88
N ILE A 125 1.45 -6.45 35.59
CA ILE A 125 1.61 -5.00 35.69
C ILE A 125 1.32 -4.64 37.13
N PRO A 126 2.33 -4.09 37.87
CA PRO A 126 2.15 -3.77 39.28
C PRO A 126 1.21 -2.58 39.48
N ALA A 127 0.68 -2.47 40.69
CA ALA A 127 -0.10 -1.31 41.10
C ALA A 127 0.74 -0.01 40.97
N LYS A 128 0.20 0.98 40.30
CA LYS A 128 0.85 2.28 40.03
C LYS A 128 -0.02 3.45 40.49
N TYR A 129 0.58 4.54 40.90
CA TYR A 129 -0.16 5.79 41.17
C TYR A 129 -0.21 6.61 39.89
N MET A 130 -1.41 6.81 39.37
CA MET A 130 -1.66 7.30 38.04
C MET A 130 -2.51 8.58 38.03
N MET A 131 -2.12 9.54 37.24
CA MET A 131 -2.97 10.63 36.79
C MET A 131 -3.79 10.16 35.60
N CYS A 132 -5.12 10.21 35.68
CA CYS A 132 -6.06 9.63 34.75
C CYS A 132 -7.03 10.67 34.22
N LYS A 133 -7.32 10.65 32.91
CA LYS A 133 -8.39 11.41 32.27
C LYS A 133 -9.20 10.50 31.38
N ARG A 134 -10.52 10.36 31.64
CA ARG A 134 -11.43 9.54 30.87
C ARG A 134 -12.44 10.40 30.16
N ALA A 135 -12.68 10.15 28.89
CA ALA A 135 -13.78 10.75 28.13
C ALA A 135 -14.17 9.88 26.93
N ILE A 136 -15.33 10.17 26.38
CA ILE A 136 -15.76 9.62 25.09
C ILE A 136 -15.12 10.48 23.99
N ILE A 137 -14.39 9.81 23.08
CA ILE A 137 -13.72 10.44 21.94
C ILE A 137 -14.42 10.03 20.63
N PRO A 138 -14.32 10.84 19.55
CA PRO A 138 -14.99 10.54 18.29
C PRO A 138 -14.55 9.22 17.64
N SER A 139 -13.28 8.86 17.72
CA SER A 139 -12.68 7.61 17.20
C SER A 139 -11.34 7.35 17.85
N TYR A 140 -10.78 6.15 17.73
CA TYR A 140 -9.46 5.77 18.24
C TYR A 140 -8.36 6.72 17.79
N GLU A 141 -8.38 7.18 16.54
CA GLU A 141 -7.41 8.14 15.98
C GLU A 141 -7.43 9.52 16.65
N LYS A 142 -8.48 9.82 17.40
CA LYS A 142 -8.68 11.09 18.11
C LYS A 142 -8.24 11.07 19.58
N GLU A 143 -7.54 10.02 20.02
CA GLU A 143 -6.96 9.91 21.36
C GLU A 143 -6.10 11.14 21.74
N GLY A 144 -5.42 11.73 20.75
CA GLY A 144 -4.67 12.97 20.92
C GLY A 144 -5.43 14.13 21.57
N LEU A 145 -6.78 14.16 21.42
CA LEU A 145 -7.63 15.15 22.06
C LEU A 145 -7.64 15.00 23.59
N LEU A 146 -7.57 13.77 24.12
CA LEU A 146 -7.49 13.53 25.56
C LEU A 146 -6.17 14.01 26.16
N TRP A 147 -5.06 13.73 25.47
CA TRP A 147 -3.72 14.20 25.86
C TRP A 147 -3.63 15.73 25.87
N GLN A 148 -4.19 16.40 24.86
CA GLN A 148 -4.26 17.85 24.80
C GLN A 148 -5.16 18.41 25.93
N GLY A 149 -6.33 17.79 26.12
CA GLY A 149 -7.26 18.19 27.18
C GLY A 149 -6.68 18.01 28.58
N MET A 150 -5.94 16.93 28.85
CA MET A 150 -5.21 16.74 30.13
C MET A 150 -4.18 17.84 30.35
N ASN A 151 -3.35 18.13 29.35
CA ASN A 151 -2.31 19.16 29.46
C ASN A 151 -2.89 20.58 29.65
N ASN A 152 -4.03 20.88 29.00
CA ASN A 152 -4.68 22.19 29.14
C ASN A 152 -5.28 22.35 30.55
N GLU A 153 -5.95 21.35 31.08
CA GLU A 153 -6.53 21.37 32.41
C GLU A 153 -5.48 21.54 33.51
N LEU A 154 -4.33 20.87 33.38
CA LEU A 154 -3.18 21.04 34.29
C LEU A 154 -2.69 22.50 34.31
N LYS A 155 -2.62 23.15 33.13
CA LYS A 155 -2.21 24.56 33.02
C LYS A 155 -3.25 25.49 33.63
N GLU A 156 -4.52 25.30 33.34
CA GLU A 156 -5.64 26.08 33.85
C GLU A 156 -5.73 26.03 35.37
N CYS A 157 -5.55 24.83 35.95
CA CYS A 157 -5.52 24.61 37.39
C CYS A 157 -4.19 25.00 38.04
N GLN A 158 -3.19 25.43 37.28
CA GLN A 158 -1.83 25.70 37.72
C GLN A 158 -1.22 24.52 38.52
N LEU A 159 -1.62 23.31 38.19
CA LEU A 159 -1.21 22.09 38.85
C LEU A 159 0.10 21.55 38.25
N ASN A 160 1.18 21.61 39.04
CA ASN A 160 2.46 21.08 38.61
C ASN A 160 2.61 19.63 39.10
N VAL A 161 2.42 18.67 38.16
CA VAL A 161 2.49 17.25 38.41
C VAL A 161 3.86 16.69 38.02
N GLU A 162 4.56 16.05 38.95
CA GLU A 162 5.83 15.38 38.69
C GLU A 162 5.56 13.99 38.09
N LYS A 163 5.88 13.82 36.79
CA LYS A 163 5.84 12.52 36.16
C LYS A 163 6.91 11.59 36.70
N ALA A 164 6.63 10.31 36.82
CA ALA A 164 7.65 9.33 37.19
C ALA A 164 8.71 9.25 36.08
N GLU A 165 9.97 9.17 36.45
CA GLU A 165 11.09 8.96 35.52
C GLU A 165 10.92 7.56 34.87
N ASN A 166 10.88 7.46 33.55
CA ASN A 166 10.52 6.25 32.84
C ASN A 166 9.15 5.66 33.27
N GLY A 167 8.25 6.54 33.73
CA GLY A 167 6.92 6.15 34.20
C GLY A 167 6.03 5.67 33.06
N MET A 168 5.09 4.81 33.41
CA MET A 168 4.15 4.21 32.48
C MET A 168 3.18 5.25 31.93
N VAL A 169 2.99 5.21 30.60
CA VAL A 169 2.01 6.01 29.86
C VAL A 169 1.12 5.04 29.12
N MET A 170 -0.20 5.12 29.29
CA MET A 170 -1.13 4.15 28.69
C MET A 170 -2.47 4.75 28.32
N ALA A 171 -3.18 4.06 27.43
CA ALA A 171 -4.60 4.26 27.15
C ALA A 171 -5.35 2.97 27.41
N VAL A 172 -6.47 3.05 28.15
CA VAL A 172 -7.37 1.95 28.51
C VAL A 172 -8.67 2.13 27.78
N PHE A 173 -9.15 1.10 27.08
CA PHE A 173 -10.36 1.10 26.27
C PHE A 173 -11.48 0.36 27.00
N TYR A 174 -12.52 1.09 27.40
CA TYR A 174 -13.56 0.54 28.29
C TYR A 174 -14.78 -0.03 27.58
N ASP A 175 -14.87 0.15 26.28
CA ASP A 175 -15.99 -0.39 25.53
C ASP A 175 -15.94 -1.94 25.52
N PRO A 176 -17.06 -2.61 25.70
CA PRO A 176 -17.10 -4.07 25.72
C PRO A 176 -16.92 -4.73 24.35
N GLY A 177 -16.78 -3.90 23.30
CA GLY A 177 -16.54 -4.32 21.93
C GLY A 177 -16.11 -3.14 21.07
N TYR A 178 -15.69 -3.42 19.84
CA TYR A 178 -15.27 -2.39 18.89
C TYR A 178 -16.39 -1.40 18.57
N LYS A 179 -16.06 -0.12 18.59
CA LYS A 179 -16.94 0.98 18.18
C LYS A 179 -16.28 1.80 17.09
N GLU A 180 -17.03 2.16 16.07
CA GLU A 180 -16.55 3.09 15.03
C GLU A 180 -16.48 4.55 15.54
N ASN A 181 -17.39 4.90 16.46
CA ASN A 181 -17.54 6.25 17.02
C ASN A 181 -17.87 6.18 18.51
N GLU A 182 -17.67 7.29 19.21
CA GLU A 182 -17.99 7.44 20.64
C GLU A 182 -17.25 6.42 21.51
N VAL A 183 -15.93 6.33 21.33
CA VAL A 183 -15.03 5.39 22.03
C VAL A 183 -14.76 5.90 23.44
N ASP A 184 -14.95 5.03 24.45
CA ASP A 184 -14.72 5.35 25.86
C ASP A 184 -13.28 5.01 26.27
N VAL A 185 -12.45 6.04 26.40
CA VAL A 185 -11.00 5.90 26.65
C VAL A 185 -10.57 6.63 27.89
N GLU A 186 -9.70 6.00 28.69
CA GLU A 186 -9.00 6.63 29.82
C GLU A 186 -7.50 6.62 29.54
N ILE A 187 -6.91 7.80 29.38
CA ILE A 187 -5.46 7.94 29.34
C ILE A 187 -4.91 8.04 30.75
N ARG A 188 -3.74 7.42 30.95
CA ARG A 188 -3.07 7.37 32.27
C ARG A 188 -1.59 7.68 32.14
N VAL A 189 -1.08 8.43 33.12
CA VAL A 189 0.35 8.75 33.26
C VAL A 189 0.79 8.45 34.67
N GLU A 190 1.84 7.66 34.83
CA GLU A 190 2.44 7.40 36.15
C GLU A 190 3.07 8.66 36.72
N VAL A 191 2.74 9.00 37.96
CA VAL A 191 3.17 10.23 38.63
C VAL A 191 3.75 9.96 40.01
N LYS A 192 4.62 10.85 40.49
CA LYS A 192 5.14 10.87 41.85
C LYS A 192 4.35 11.85 42.70
N GLY A 193 4.31 11.59 44.03
CA GLY A 193 3.61 12.46 44.96
C GLY A 193 2.12 12.11 45.06
N ASN A 194 1.38 12.99 45.79
CA ASN A 194 -0.05 12.91 45.98
C ASN A 194 -0.66 14.23 45.54
N TYR A 195 -1.73 14.15 44.75
CA TYR A 195 -2.42 15.30 44.19
C TYR A 195 -3.92 15.19 44.43
N GLU A 196 -4.59 16.33 44.53
CA GLU A 196 -6.04 16.39 44.57
C GLU A 196 -6.63 16.27 43.17
N ASP A 197 -7.76 15.63 43.09
CA ASP A 197 -8.52 15.53 41.83
C ASP A 197 -8.93 16.90 41.32
N THR A 198 -8.91 17.07 40.01
CA THR A 198 -9.55 18.21 39.34
C THR A 198 -10.97 17.81 38.87
N GLU A 199 -11.61 18.64 38.05
CA GLU A 199 -12.91 18.32 37.49
C GLU A 199 -12.88 17.03 36.67
N ASN A 200 -11.90 16.92 35.74
CA ASN A 200 -11.84 15.80 34.81
C ASN A 200 -10.58 14.93 34.95
N ILE A 201 -9.61 15.32 35.77
CA ILE A 201 -8.43 14.52 36.07
C ILE A 201 -8.56 13.88 37.44
N LYS A 202 -8.34 12.58 37.50
CA LYS A 202 -8.37 11.79 38.74
C LYS A 202 -7.00 11.20 39.04
N PHE A 203 -6.61 11.25 40.30
CA PHE A 203 -5.36 10.65 40.78
C PHE A 203 -5.68 9.43 41.62
N LYS A 204 -5.33 8.26 41.11
CA LYS A 204 -5.68 6.98 41.75
C LYS A 204 -4.57 5.95 41.67
N LYS A 205 -4.52 5.05 42.66
CA LYS A 205 -3.70 3.85 42.56
C LYS A 205 -4.48 2.80 41.77
N THR A 206 -3.80 2.21 40.77
CA THR A 206 -4.37 1.06 40.03
C THR A 206 -4.17 -0.22 40.82
N ASP A 207 -4.96 -1.24 40.51
CA ASP A 207 -4.71 -2.59 40.99
C ASP A 207 -3.65 -3.27 40.12
N PRO A 208 -2.91 -4.27 40.67
CA PRO A 208 -2.05 -5.10 39.86
C PRO A 208 -2.90 -5.95 38.91
N VAL A 209 -2.41 -6.17 37.68
CA VAL A 209 -3.15 -6.93 36.67
C VAL A 209 -2.22 -7.85 35.90
N LYS A 210 -2.64 -9.13 35.76
CA LYS A 210 -1.96 -10.11 34.91
C LYS A 210 -2.43 -9.93 33.49
N VAL A 211 -1.50 -9.87 32.56
CA VAL A 211 -1.79 -9.62 31.13
C VAL A 211 -1.06 -10.60 30.23
N ALA A 212 -1.69 -10.89 29.08
CA ALA A 212 -1.01 -11.34 27.89
C ALA A 212 -0.71 -10.11 27.04
N SER A 213 0.53 -9.92 26.63
CA SER A 213 0.95 -8.73 25.89
C SER A 213 1.90 -9.01 24.75
N VAL A 214 1.92 -8.11 23.79
CA VAL A 214 2.90 -8.05 22.71
C VAL A 214 3.43 -6.63 22.61
N THR A 215 4.74 -6.51 22.59
CA THR A 215 5.43 -5.24 22.29
C THR A 215 5.85 -5.23 20.83
N PHE A 216 5.55 -4.14 20.12
CA PHE A 216 5.92 -3.98 18.72
C PHE A 216 6.47 -2.58 18.44
N THR A 217 7.24 -2.48 17.36
CA THR A 217 7.76 -1.21 16.84
C THR A 217 7.08 -0.88 15.53
N GLY A 218 6.69 0.38 15.34
CA GLY A 218 6.02 0.86 14.13
C GLY A 218 4.70 1.56 14.42
N GLY A 219 3.99 1.93 13.35
CA GLY A 219 2.70 2.62 13.44
C GLY A 219 1.55 1.71 13.89
N TYR A 220 0.39 2.31 14.07
CA TYR A 220 -0.79 1.64 14.63
C TYR A 220 -1.61 0.83 13.62
N GLU A 221 -1.20 0.79 12.36
CA GLU A 221 -1.84 0.02 11.28
C GLU A 221 -1.83 -1.49 11.52
N HIS A 222 -0.90 -2.00 12.33
CA HIS A 222 -0.76 -3.44 12.65
C HIS A 222 -1.53 -3.89 13.91
N ILE A 223 -2.18 -2.98 14.62
CA ILE A 223 -2.87 -3.30 15.89
C ILE A 223 -3.88 -4.43 15.74
N THR A 224 -4.69 -4.42 14.67
CA THR A 224 -5.72 -5.46 14.45
C THR A 224 -5.11 -6.85 14.30
N GLU A 225 -3.99 -6.96 13.59
CA GLU A 225 -3.28 -8.21 13.35
C GLU A 225 -2.62 -8.73 14.63
N ILE A 226 -1.98 -7.83 15.39
CA ILE A 226 -1.36 -8.14 16.67
C ILE A 226 -2.42 -8.58 17.68
N SER A 227 -3.56 -7.90 17.73
CA SER A 227 -4.68 -8.27 18.60
C SER A 227 -5.24 -9.65 18.26
N TYR A 228 -5.34 -9.98 16.97
CA TYR A 228 -5.74 -11.32 16.54
C TYR A 228 -4.74 -12.38 17.00
N HIS A 229 -3.43 -12.12 16.90
CA HIS A 229 -2.37 -13.02 17.35
C HIS A 229 -2.45 -13.26 18.86
N ILE A 230 -2.60 -12.19 19.66
CA ILE A 230 -2.75 -12.29 21.12
C ILE A 230 -4.01 -13.07 21.48
N ALA A 231 -5.15 -12.78 20.83
CA ALA A 231 -6.42 -13.45 21.09
C ALA A 231 -6.36 -14.96 20.78
N THR A 232 -5.74 -15.33 19.67
CA THR A 232 -5.50 -16.73 19.32
C THR A 232 -4.64 -17.41 20.38
N TRP A 233 -3.52 -16.77 20.76
CA TRP A 233 -2.63 -17.29 21.79
C TRP A 233 -3.34 -17.47 23.14
N ILE A 234 -4.15 -16.49 23.58
CA ILE A 234 -4.97 -16.57 24.82
C ILE A 234 -5.88 -17.79 24.79
N THR A 235 -6.55 -18.01 23.64
CA THR A 235 -7.48 -19.14 23.45
C THR A 235 -6.73 -20.48 23.47
N ASP A 236 -5.60 -20.57 22.80
CA ASP A 236 -4.80 -21.80 22.71
C ASP A 236 -4.14 -22.21 24.03
N HIS A 237 -4.05 -21.27 24.99
CA HIS A 237 -3.45 -21.51 26.33
C HIS A 237 -4.48 -21.50 27.46
N ASP A 238 -5.77 -21.64 27.14
CA ASP A 238 -6.88 -21.76 28.11
C ASP A 238 -7.00 -20.57 29.07
N TYR A 239 -6.62 -19.35 28.62
CA TYR A 239 -6.87 -18.11 29.36
C TYR A 239 -8.17 -17.45 28.92
N GLU A 240 -8.76 -16.65 29.83
CA GLU A 240 -9.92 -15.80 29.54
C GLU A 240 -9.56 -14.32 29.71
N ILE A 241 -10.01 -13.47 28.78
CA ILE A 241 -9.92 -12.00 28.92
C ILE A 241 -10.88 -11.57 30.05
N CYS A 242 -10.38 -10.84 31.03
CA CYS A 242 -11.13 -10.51 32.25
C CYS A 242 -11.24 -9.00 32.54
N GLY A 243 -10.84 -8.14 31.60
CA GLY A 243 -10.90 -6.70 31.77
C GLY A 243 -10.74 -5.93 30.46
N PRO A 244 -10.83 -4.60 30.50
CA PRO A 244 -10.59 -3.75 29.35
C PRO A 244 -9.14 -3.87 28.89
N ASP A 245 -8.95 -3.94 27.59
CA ASP A 245 -7.62 -3.91 26.99
C ASP A 245 -6.99 -2.52 27.11
N PHE A 246 -5.68 -2.47 27.02
CA PHE A 246 -4.94 -1.22 27.09
C PHE A 246 -3.64 -1.29 26.32
N SER A 247 -3.19 -0.12 25.88
CA SER A 247 -1.90 0.07 25.23
C SER A 247 -0.96 0.84 26.14
N ILE A 248 0.27 0.35 26.29
CA ILE A 248 1.37 1.07 26.96
C ILE A 248 2.26 1.68 25.89
N TYR A 249 2.51 2.98 25.99
CA TYR A 249 3.35 3.73 25.06
C TYR A 249 4.75 3.87 25.63
N HIS A 250 5.70 3.03 25.18
CA HIS A 250 7.11 3.12 25.56
C HIS A 250 7.81 4.25 24.80
N VAL A 251 7.53 4.37 23.49
CA VAL A 251 7.95 5.48 22.63
C VAL A 251 6.73 5.90 21.82
N GLY A 252 6.33 7.15 21.90
CA GLY A 252 5.18 7.69 21.18
C GLY A 252 5.41 9.13 20.74
N TYR A 253 4.34 9.85 20.44
CA TYR A 253 4.39 11.26 19.97
C TYR A 253 5.10 12.23 20.91
N ALA A 254 5.29 11.89 22.17
CA ALA A 254 6.06 12.74 23.10
C ALA A 254 7.58 12.65 22.88
N GLN A 255 8.07 11.60 22.24
CA GLN A 255 9.48 11.33 22.01
C GLN A 255 9.90 11.47 20.54
N THR A 256 9.03 11.14 19.58
CA THR A 256 9.33 11.21 18.15
C THR A 256 8.08 11.51 17.34
N ASP A 257 8.26 12.19 16.20
CA ASP A 257 7.20 12.42 15.21
C ASP A 257 7.19 11.32 14.10
N ASN A 258 8.16 10.38 14.15
CA ASN A 258 8.27 9.30 13.16
C ASN A 258 7.51 8.05 13.64
N PRO A 259 6.37 7.68 13.01
CA PRO A 259 5.58 6.51 13.42
C PRO A 259 6.36 5.18 13.40
N ASN A 260 7.39 5.06 12.54
CA ASN A 260 8.21 3.85 12.47
C ASN A 260 9.08 3.61 13.70
N GLU A 261 9.23 4.63 14.58
CA GLU A 261 10.01 4.56 15.81
C GLU A 261 9.13 4.36 17.05
N PHE A 262 7.81 4.37 16.90
CA PHE A 262 6.90 4.10 18.02
C PHE A 262 7.15 2.70 18.57
N VAL A 263 7.11 2.59 19.90
CA VAL A 263 7.17 1.31 20.60
C VAL A 263 5.95 1.23 21.49
N THR A 264 5.03 0.35 21.10
CA THR A 264 3.74 0.18 21.79
C THR A 264 3.60 -1.25 22.25
N GLU A 265 3.05 -1.43 23.43
CA GLU A 265 2.70 -2.72 23.96
C GLU A 265 1.18 -2.83 24.15
N ILE A 266 0.58 -3.80 23.48
CA ILE A 266 -0.86 -4.11 23.62
C ILE A 266 -1.01 -5.16 24.71
N CYS A 267 -1.88 -4.90 25.67
CA CYS A 267 -2.11 -5.71 26.85
C CYS A 267 -3.57 -6.12 26.96
N TYR A 268 -3.82 -7.42 27.12
CA TYR A 268 -5.13 -7.99 27.45
C TYR A 268 -5.07 -8.57 28.88
N PRO A 269 -5.88 -8.04 29.82
CA PRO A 269 -6.03 -8.63 31.17
C PRO A 269 -6.56 -10.06 31.08
N ILE A 270 -5.88 -11.00 31.74
CA ILE A 270 -6.21 -12.44 31.71
C ILE A 270 -6.34 -13.07 33.07
N LYS A 271 -7.17 -14.10 33.17
CA LYS A 271 -7.32 -14.96 34.35
C LYS A 271 -7.23 -16.44 34.00
#